data_3f68ec58ff46a2bcfe467a8408a1a4e8
#
_entry.id   3f68ec58ff46a2bcfe467a8408a1a4e8
#
_cell.length_a   1.000
_cell.length_b   1.000
_cell.length_c   1.000
_cell.angle_alpha   90.00
_cell.angle_beta   90.00
_cell.angle_gamma   90.00
#
_symmetry.space_group_name_H-M   'P 1'
#
loop_
_entity.id
_entity.type
_entity.pdbx_description
1 polymer ?
#
loop_
_entity_poly.entity_id
_entity_poly.type
_entity_poly.pdbx_seq_one_letter_code
_entity_poly.pdbx_strand_id
1 'polypeptide(L)'
;MSTSPEVIATRSELLLEEKVKCFVDKYSPKLSILTPCFGGMCYVNYIDCLIKTLSLFRHFKFDIDVIFCKNDSLVSRARNNLIAKAMSNPKTTHMIFIDNDITWNPIDILKLVISEKPIIGGAYPLKSYKWDRMNNPQVVQGLIDKRNNTILKDIVSEAEMVQYNAVNYNVNYLSNNLQVEGNIAKIRHLATGFMMIQRHVIEKMFKAFPSTKFVDDINFLEPNENEFAYALFDCGVEDGHYFSEDWMFCQRWGKMGGSIYLDVTINLNHTGLEDYKGSYVATIL
;
A
#
# COMPACT_ATOMS: atom_id res chain seq x y z
N MET A 1 8.16 -44.69 0.91
CA MET A 1 8.88 -43.47 1.29
C MET A 1 8.54 -42.43 0.23
N SER A 2 7.64 -41.49 0.55
CA SER A 2 7.24 -40.40 -0.36
C SER A 2 8.25 -39.26 -0.16
N THR A 3 9.13 -39.06 -1.13
CA THR A 3 9.98 -37.88 -1.20
C THR A 3 9.08 -36.70 -1.58
N SER A 4 8.89 -35.77 -0.64
CA SER A 4 8.28 -34.49 -0.95
C SER A 4 9.08 -33.81 -2.06
N PRO A 5 8.43 -33.16 -3.06
CA PRO A 5 9.15 -32.45 -4.10
C PRO A 5 9.96 -31.31 -3.46
N GLU A 6 11.28 -31.30 -3.71
CA GLU A 6 12.10 -30.14 -3.39
C GLU A 6 11.60 -28.95 -4.21
N VAL A 7 11.12 -27.92 -3.52
CA VAL A 7 10.78 -26.65 -4.15
C VAL A 7 12.09 -25.96 -4.53
N ILE A 8 12.45 -26.04 -5.80
CA ILE A 8 13.59 -25.29 -6.34
C ILE A 8 13.18 -23.83 -6.46
N ALA A 9 13.68 -23.00 -5.55
CA ALA A 9 13.49 -21.54 -5.63
C ALA A 9 14.04 -21.00 -6.96
N THR A 10 13.31 -20.08 -7.58
CA THR A 10 13.79 -19.43 -8.79
C THR A 10 14.96 -18.50 -8.50
N ARG A 11 15.80 -18.21 -9.52
CA ARG A 11 16.96 -17.30 -9.35
C ARG A 11 16.53 -15.90 -8.85
N SER A 12 15.34 -15.45 -9.23
CA SER A 12 14.79 -14.15 -8.77
C SER A 12 14.40 -14.17 -7.30
N GLU A 13 13.86 -15.28 -6.80
CA GLU A 13 13.52 -15.46 -5.38
C GLU A 13 14.77 -15.49 -4.51
N LEU A 14 15.81 -16.23 -4.91
CA LEU A 14 17.10 -16.26 -4.22
C LEU A 14 17.74 -14.88 -4.13
N LEU A 15 17.70 -14.10 -5.22
CA LEU A 15 18.20 -12.72 -5.22
C LEU A 15 17.41 -11.79 -4.30
N LEU A 16 16.10 -11.98 -4.18
CA LEU A 16 15.26 -11.21 -3.25
C LEU A 16 15.59 -11.57 -1.80
N GLU A 17 15.70 -12.86 -1.48
CA GLU A 17 16.09 -13.33 -0.15
C GLU A 17 17.43 -12.76 0.31
N GLU A 18 18.44 -12.82 -0.55
CA GLU A 18 19.76 -12.25 -0.26
C GLU A 18 19.68 -10.74 0.03
N LYS A 19 18.94 -9.99 -0.80
CA LYS A 19 18.74 -8.55 -0.59
C LYS A 19 18.05 -8.25 0.73
N VAL A 20 17.01 -9.01 1.09
CA VAL A 20 16.28 -8.83 2.35
C VAL A 20 17.19 -9.13 3.54
N LYS A 21 17.96 -10.23 3.51
CA LYS A 21 18.91 -10.58 4.57
C LYS A 21 19.96 -9.49 4.76
N CYS A 22 20.59 -9.04 3.67
CA CYS A 22 21.57 -7.94 3.72
C CYS A 22 20.96 -6.65 4.29
N PHE A 23 19.72 -6.33 3.92
CA PHE A 23 19.02 -5.14 4.40
C PHE A 23 18.74 -5.25 5.91
N VAL A 24 18.23 -6.39 6.38
CA VAL A 24 17.96 -6.64 7.79
C VAL A 24 19.23 -6.56 8.63
N ASP A 25 20.29 -7.23 8.19
CA ASP A 25 21.59 -7.24 8.90
C ASP A 25 22.21 -5.84 8.99
N LYS A 26 22.06 -5.04 7.93
CA LYS A 26 22.65 -3.70 7.85
C LYS A 26 21.90 -2.66 8.66
N TYR A 27 20.56 -2.68 8.60
CA TYR A 27 19.74 -1.56 9.09
C TYR A 27 18.93 -1.91 10.34
N SER A 28 18.81 -3.20 10.70
CA SER A 28 17.95 -3.68 11.79
C SER A 28 16.55 -3.03 11.77
N PRO A 29 15.84 -3.08 10.63
CA PRO A 29 14.62 -2.33 10.45
C PRO A 29 13.48 -2.89 11.31
N LYS A 30 12.53 -2.01 11.67
CA LYS A 30 11.26 -2.38 12.28
C LYS A 30 10.11 -1.83 11.46
N LEU A 31 9.18 -2.71 11.08
CA LEU A 31 7.95 -2.36 10.36
C LEU A 31 6.76 -2.36 11.32
N SER A 32 5.94 -1.32 11.29
CA SER A 32 4.62 -1.30 11.92
C SER A 32 3.53 -1.35 10.85
N ILE A 33 2.68 -2.39 10.87
CA ILE A 33 1.46 -2.47 10.05
C ILE A 33 0.36 -1.70 10.76
N LEU A 34 -0.25 -0.74 10.08
CA LEU A 34 -1.24 0.19 10.60
C LEU A 34 -2.59 -0.06 9.92
N THR A 35 -3.60 -0.50 10.68
CA THR A 35 -4.89 -0.87 10.10
C THR A 35 -6.06 -0.19 10.81
N PRO A 36 -6.75 0.75 10.14
CA PRO A 36 -8.02 1.27 10.61
C PRO A 36 -9.09 0.17 10.50
N CYS A 37 -9.82 -0.09 11.59
CA CYS A 37 -10.85 -1.13 11.68
C CYS A 37 -12.17 -0.54 12.17
N PHE A 38 -12.92 0.12 11.29
CA PHE A 38 -14.28 0.55 11.61
C PHE A 38 -15.16 -0.65 11.95
N GLY A 39 -15.95 -0.56 13.03
CA GLY A 39 -16.73 -1.68 13.54
C GLY A 39 -15.91 -2.79 14.22
N GLY A 40 -14.59 -2.61 14.39
CA GLY A 40 -13.71 -3.60 15.04
C GLY A 40 -13.52 -4.89 14.23
N MET A 41 -13.76 -4.88 12.92
CA MET A 41 -13.76 -6.06 12.04
C MET A 41 -12.62 -6.00 11.02
N CYS A 42 -12.16 -7.20 10.62
CA CYS A 42 -11.30 -7.41 9.45
C CYS A 42 -11.89 -8.49 8.57
N TYR A 43 -11.70 -8.39 7.26
CA TYR A 43 -12.04 -9.48 6.35
C TYR A 43 -11.09 -10.67 6.55
N VAL A 44 -11.62 -11.88 6.36
CA VAL A 44 -10.81 -13.12 6.50
C VAL A 44 -9.61 -13.13 5.55
N ASN A 45 -9.80 -12.61 4.32
CA ASN A 45 -8.72 -12.50 3.33
C ASN A 45 -7.56 -11.62 3.84
N TYR A 46 -7.87 -10.51 4.51
CA TYR A 46 -6.87 -9.66 5.17
C TYR A 46 -6.11 -10.45 6.24
N ILE A 47 -6.83 -11.18 7.11
CA ILE A 47 -6.22 -11.95 8.21
C ILE A 47 -5.29 -13.06 7.66
N ASP A 48 -5.70 -13.76 6.60
CA ASP A 48 -4.86 -14.77 5.96
C ASP A 48 -3.55 -14.17 5.41
N CYS A 49 -3.62 -13.03 4.74
CA CYS A 49 -2.44 -12.29 4.28
C CYS A 49 -1.56 -11.81 5.45
N LEU A 50 -2.16 -11.32 6.53
CA LEU A 50 -1.44 -10.87 7.72
C LEU A 50 -0.66 -12.01 8.37
N ILE A 51 -1.29 -13.18 8.58
CA ILE A 51 -0.63 -14.35 9.16
C ILE A 51 0.56 -14.79 8.31
N LYS A 52 0.38 -14.85 6.99
CA LYS A 52 1.46 -15.19 6.04
C LYS A 52 2.59 -14.15 6.09
N THR A 53 2.25 -12.86 6.17
CA THR A 53 3.23 -11.77 6.30
C THR A 53 4.05 -11.91 7.57
N LEU A 54 3.41 -12.10 8.73
CA LEU A 54 4.11 -12.27 10.00
C LEU A 54 5.03 -13.49 9.99
N SER A 55 4.59 -14.60 9.37
CA SER A 55 5.42 -15.80 9.21
C SER A 55 6.66 -15.53 8.34
N LEU A 56 6.48 -14.85 7.21
CA LEU A 56 7.56 -14.50 6.28
C LEU A 56 8.59 -13.57 6.94
N PHE A 57 8.14 -12.52 7.64
CA PHE A 57 9.01 -11.57 8.33
C PHE A 57 9.79 -12.23 9.46
N ARG A 58 9.15 -13.15 10.21
CA ARG A 58 9.84 -13.95 11.23
C ARG A 58 10.95 -14.82 10.63
N HIS A 59 10.72 -15.42 9.45
CA HIS A 59 11.75 -16.19 8.74
C HIS A 59 13.00 -15.35 8.46
N PHE A 60 12.83 -14.09 8.06
CA PHE A 60 13.93 -13.15 7.82
C PHE A 60 14.46 -12.48 9.10
N LYS A 61 13.94 -12.79 10.28
CA LYS A 61 14.25 -12.10 11.55
C LYS A 61 14.00 -10.59 11.47
N PHE A 62 13.03 -10.19 10.65
CA PHE A 62 12.63 -8.80 10.50
C PHE A 62 11.65 -8.43 11.63
N ASP A 63 11.95 -7.37 12.39
CA ASP A 63 11.07 -6.91 13.47
C ASP A 63 9.79 -6.28 12.90
N ILE A 64 8.64 -6.81 13.32
CA ILE A 64 7.33 -6.39 12.82
C ILE A 64 6.30 -6.38 13.94
N ASP A 65 5.47 -5.34 13.97
CA ASP A 65 4.27 -5.29 14.81
C ASP A 65 3.03 -4.87 14.00
N VAL A 66 1.86 -5.04 14.60
CA VAL A 66 0.57 -4.71 14.00
C VAL A 66 -0.22 -3.85 14.98
N ILE A 67 -0.69 -2.70 14.52
CA ILE A 67 -1.47 -1.75 15.30
C ILE A 67 -2.84 -1.57 14.65
N PHE A 68 -3.89 -1.91 15.38
CA PHE A 68 -5.28 -1.72 14.95
C PHE A 68 -5.90 -0.50 15.64
N CYS A 69 -6.55 0.37 14.86
CA CYS A 69 -7.45 1.39 15.41
C CYS A 69 -8.88 0.92 15.23
N LYS A 70 -9.52 0.55 16.36
CA LYS A 70 -10.88 0.00 16.36
C LYS A 70 -11.92 1.10 16.59
N ASN A 71 -13.05 1.00 15.88
CA ASN A 71 -14.26 1.79 16.13
C ASN A 71 -14.14 3.31 15.96
N ASP A 72 -13.08 3.81 15.34
CA ASP A 72 -13.03 5.23 14.97
C ASP A 72 -13.83 5.45 13.68
N SER A 73 -14.85 6.31 13.73
CA SER A 73 -15.70 6.65 12.59
C SER A 73 -15.04 7.62 11.61
N LEU A 74 -13.95 8.29 12.04
CA LEU A 74 -13.19 9.22 11.21
C LEU A 74 -11.88 8.55 10.77
N VAL A 75 -11.82 8.07 9.53
CA VAL A 75 -10.63 7.41 8.98
C VAL A 75 -9.38 8.32 9.06
N SER A 76 -9.54 9.62 8.84
CA SER A 76 -8.46 10.61 8.97
C SER A 76 -7.86 10.60 10.39
N ARG A 77 -8.71 10.64 11.42
CA ARG A 77 -8.26 10.58 12.83
C ARG A 77 -7.62 9.22 13.15
N ALA A 78 -8.23 8.12 12.71
CA ALA A 78 -7.68 6.77 12.90
C ALA A 78 -6.26 6.67 12.33
N ARG A 79 -6.01 7.20 11.12
CA ARG A 79 -4.68 7.19 10.50
C ARG A 79 -3.68 8.02 11.30
N ASN A 80 -4.05 9.22 11.74
CA ASN A 80 -3.17 10.07 12.54
C ASN A 80 -2.81 9.42 13.90
N ASN A 81 -3.77 8.83 14.56
CA ASN A 81 -3.56 8.12 15.82
C ASN A 81 -2.70 6.85 15.65
N LEU A 82 -2.85 6.11 14.55
CA LEU A 82 -1.99 4.99 14.20
C LEU A 82 -0.54 5.43 13.96
N ILE A 83 -0.33 6.55 13.26
CA ILE A 83 1.01 7.15 13.10
C ILE A 83 1.59 7.53 14.46
N ALA A 84 0.82 8.18 15.34
CA ALA A 84 1.29 8.57 16.67
C ALA A 84 1.78 7.35 17.47
N LYS A 85 1.00 6.27 17.50
CA LYS A 85 1.42 5.01 18.15
C LYS A 85 2.71 4.43 17.55
N ALA A 86 2.81 4.36 16.23
CA ALA A 86 4.00 3.82 15.58
C ALA A 86 5.25 4.70 15.83
N MET A 87 5.08 6.02 15.81
CA MET A 87 6.16 6.99 16.03
C MET A 87 6.65 7.03 17.48
N SER A 88 5.80 6.70 18.47
CA SER A 88 6.19 6.62 19.88
C SER A 88 7.23 5.51 20.14
N ASN A 89 7.27 4.49 19.31
CA ASN A 89 8.33 3.49 19.33
C ASN A 89 9.56 3.98 18.55
N PRO A 90 10.68 4.31 19.21
CA PRO A 90 11.85 4.84 18.53
C PRO A 90 12.53 3.84 17.58
N LYS A 91 12.24 2.55 17.69
CA LYS A 91 12.76 1.51 16.79
C LYS A 91 12.02 1.44 15.46
N THR A 92 10.77 1.93 15.37
CA THR A 92 10.01 1.91 14.12
C THR A 92 10.71 2.71 13.05
N THR A 93 11.07 2.05 11.94
CA THR A 93 11.75 2.65 10.77
C THR A 93 10.79 2.83 9.60
N HIS A 94 9.84 1.91 9.46
CA HIS A 94 8.86 1.87 8.39
C HIS A 94 7.45 1.67 8.96
N MET A 95 6.48 2.29 8.36
CA MET A 95 5.07 2.14 8.65
C MET A 95 4.34 1.81 7.36
N ILE A 96 3.46 0.83 7.37
CA ILE A 96 2.61 0.53 6.22
C ILE A 96 1.15 0.57 6.63
N PHE A 97 0.39 1.43 5.99
CA PHE A 97 -1.06 1.34 6.05
C PHE A 97 -1.54 0.20 5.16
N ILE A 98 -2.40 -0.65 5.71
CA ILE A 98 -3.15 -1.66 4.98
C ILE A 98 -4.58 -1.60 5.49
N ASP A 99 -5.53 -1.26 4.61
CA ASP A 99 -6.94 -1.26 4.99
C ASP A 99 -7.44 -2.70 5.22
N ASN A 100 -8.37 -2.87 6.15
CA ASN A 100 -8.81 -4.17 6.67
C ASN A 100 -9.55 -5.05 5.64
N ASP A 101 -9.71 -4.57 4.42
CA ASP A 101 -10.37 -5.19 3.27
C ASP A 101 -9.47 -5.33 2.03
N ILE A 102 -8.17 -5.04 2.18
CA ILE A 102 -7.17 -5.27 1.14
C ILE A 102 -6.51 -6.65 1.30
N THR A 103 -6.26 -7.29 0.16
CA THR A 103 -5.54 -8.57 0.06
C THR A 103 -4.26 -8.35 -0.72
N TRP A 104 -3.14 -8.90 -0.23
CA TRP A 104 -1.80 -8.69 -0.81
C TRP A 104 -0.95 -9.95 -0.79
N ASN A 105 0.13 -9.96 -1.55
CA ASN A 105 1.19 -10.96 -1.41
C ASN A 105 2.21 -10.49 -0.36
N PRO A 106 2.54 -11.28 0.69
CA PRO A 106 3.52 -10.92 1.71
C PRO A 106 4.88 -10.45 1.18
N ILE A 107 5.33 -11.02 0.05
CA ILE A 107 6.57 -10.63 -0.62
C ILE A 107 6.55 -9.16 -1.07
N ASP A 108 5.40 -8.63 -1.42
CA ASP A 108 5.29 -7.25 -1.90
C ASP A 108 5.64 -6.25 -0.81
N ILE A 109 5.33 -6.54 0.47
CA ILE A 109 5.75 -5.67 1.58
C ILE A 109 7.28 -5.67 1.71
N LEU A 110 7.95 -6.82 1.54
CA LEU A 110 9.42 -6.88 1.54
C LEU A 110 10.02 -6.05 0.39
N LYS A 111 9.44 -6.15 -0.82
CA LYS A 111 9.86 -5.33 -1.97
C LYS A 111 9.76 -3.83 -1.67
N LEU A 112 8.64 -3.40 -1.05
CA LEU A 112 8.45 -2.01 -0.67
C LEU A 112 9.52 -1.54 0.31
N VAL A 113 9.81 -2.31 1.36
CA VAL A 113 10.82 -1.96 2.36
C VAL A 113 12.20 -1.80 1.74
N ILE A 114 12.67 -2.81 0.96
CA ILE A 114 14.02 -2.78 0.37
C ILE A 114 14.15 -1.81 -0.81
N SER A 115 13.05 -1.23 -1.30
CA SER A 115 13.08 -0.19 -2.33
C SER A 115 13.70 1.11 -1.84
N GLU A 116 13.78 1.30 -0.51
CA GLU A 116 14.28 2.49 0.17
C GLU A 116 13.60 3.80 -0.28
N LYS A 117 12.37 3.72 -0.85
CA LYS A 117 11.61 4.90 -1.24
C LYS A 117 10.91 5.53 -0.03
N PRO A 118 10.87 6.87 0.07
CA PRO A 118 10.28 7.56 1.23
C PRO A 118 8.80 7.27 1.43
N ILE A 119 8.02 7.27 0.35
CA ILE A 119 6.61 6.86 0.28
C ILE A 119 6.44 6.00 -0.96
N ILE A 120 5.93 4.78 -0.78
CA ILE A 120 5.69 3.83 -1.87
C ILE A 120 4.54 2.90 -1.53
N GLY A 121 3.84 2.39 -2.53
CA GLY A 121 2.82 1.36 -2.33
C GLY A 121 2.33 0.73 -3.61
N GLY A 122 1.19 0.06 -3.54
CA GLY A 122 0.50 -0.57 -4.65
C GLY A 122 -0.84 0.10 -4.96
N ALA A 123 -1.28 0.03 -6.20
CA ALA A 123 -2.61 0.48 -6.59
C ALA A 123 -3.61 -0.66 -6.43
N TYR A 124 -4.73 -0.39 -5.77
CA TYR A 124 -5.83 -1.34 -5.62
C TYR A 124 -7.08 -0.88 -6.38
N PRO A 125 -7.92 -1.84 -6.84
CA PRO A 125 -9.13 -1.51 -7.59
C PRO A 125 -10.16 -0.82 -6.68
N LEU A 126 -10.94 0.10 -7.25
CA LEU A 126 -12.14 0.62 -6.61
C LEU A 126 -13.25 -0.45 -6.64
N LYS A 127 -14.09 -0.48 -5.62
CA LYS A 127 -15.23 -1.42 -5.49
C LYS A 127 -16.38 -1.08 -6.45
N SER A 128 -16.05 -0.99 -7.75
CA SER A 128 -17.03 -0.70 -8.80
C SER A 128 -16.53 -1.16 -10.16
N TYR A 129 -17.23 -2.12 -10.75
CA TYR A 129 -16.99 -2.52 -12.14
C TYR A 129 -17.63 -1.52 -13.11
N LYS A 130 -16.92 -1.21 -14.16
CA LYS A 130 -17.34 -0.38 -15.30
C LYS A 130 -17.58 -1.28 -16.51
N TRP A 131 -18.52 -2.23 -16.38
CA TRP A 131 -18.83 -3.19 -17.42
C TRP A 131 -19.22 -2.56 -18.75
N ASP A 132 -19.78 -1.34 -18.74
CA ASP A 132 -20.10 -0.60 -19.97
C ASP A 132 -18.89 -0.44 -20.91
N ARG A 133 -17.67 -0.39 -20.36
CA ARG A 133 -16.44 -0.35 -21.18
C ARG A 133 -16.22 -1.65 -21.95
N MET A 134 -16.74 -2.76 -21.44
CA MET A 134 -16.58 -4.10 -22.00
C MET A 134 -17.72 -4.48 -22.94
N ASN A 135 -18.74 -3.62 -23.11
CA ASN A 135 -19.86 -3.84 -24.03
C ASN A 135 -19.45 -3.71 -25.51
N ASN A 136 -18.26 -3.12 -25.81
CA ASN A 136 -17.74 -3.01 -27.15
C ASN A 136 -16.79 -4.20 -27.44
N PRO A 137 -17.15 -5.12 -28.37
CA PRO A 137 -16.32 -6.26 -28.72
C PRO A 137 -14.90 -5.88 -29.22
N GLN A 138 -14.76 -4.72 -29.86
CA GLN A 138 -13.44 -4.25 -30.35
C GLN A 138 -12.52 -3.87 -29.18
N VAL A 139 -13.08 -3.30 -28.11
CA VAL A 139 -12.30 -3.00 -26.88
C VAL A 139 -11.83 -4.28 -26.24
N VAL A 140 -12.74 -5.26 -26.09
CA VAL A 140 -12.39 -6.58 -25.50
C VAL A 140 -11.33 -7.28 -26.35
N GLN A 141 -11.51 -7.31 -27.66
CA GLN A 141 -10.51 -7.92 -28.57
C GLN A 141 -9.15 -7.23 -28.46
N GLY A 142 -9.13 -5.89 -28.41
CA GLY A 142 -7.91 -5.10 -28.23
C GLY A 142 -7.18 -5.44 -26.93
N LEU A 143 -7.90 -5.71 -25.84
CA LEU A 143 -7.30 -6.14 -24.57
C LEU A 143 -6.71 -7.56 -24.67
N ILE A 144 -7.41 -8.48 -25.35
CA ILE A 144 -6.91 -9.85 -25.58
C ILE A 144 -5.67 -9.82 -26.46
N ASP A 145 -5.66 -9.02 -27.54
CA ASP A 145 -4.52 -8.86 -28.44
C ASP A 145 -3.31 -8.26 -27.69
N LYS A 146 -3.53 -7.25 -26.85
CA LYS A 146 -2.50 -6.65 -25.98
C LYS A 146 -1.90 -7.70 -25.06
N ARG A 147 -2.74 -8.49 -24.36
CA ARG A 147 -2.29 -9.61 -23.54
C ARG A 147 -1.42 -10.58 -24.33
N ASN A 148 -1.89 -11.05 -25.48
CA ASN A 148 -1.24 -12.05 -26.29
C ASN A 148 0.10 -11.60 -26.90
N ASN A 149 0.29 -10.29 -27.10
CA ASN A 149 1.51 -9.68 -27.63
C ASN A 149 2.50 -9.21 -26.56
N THR A 150 2.23 -9.50 -25.27
CA THR A 150 3.11 -9.13 -24.14
C THR A 150 3.38 -10.34 -23.25
N ILE A 151 4.22 -10.16 -22.23
CA ILE A 151 4.48 -11.19 -21.20
C ILE A 151 3.22 -11.58 -20.42
N LEU A 152 2.14 -10.79 -20.51
CA LEU A 152 0.89 -11.05 -19.80
C LEU A 152 0.23 -12.36 -20.25
N LYS A 153 0.49 -12.85 -21.46
CA LYS A 153 -0.06 -14.12 -21.96
C LYS A 153 0.25 -15.32 -21.06
N ASP A 154 1.38 -15.27 -20.36
CA ASP A 154 1.86 -16.39 -19.53
C ASP A 154 1.41 -16.26 -18.06
N ILE A 155 0.89 -15.09 -17.62
CA ILE A 155 0.59 -14.79 -16.23
C ILE A 155 -0.84 -14.31 -15.97
N VAL A 156 -1.58 -13.93 -17.00
CA VAL A 156 -2.96 -13.41 -16.90
C VAL A 156 -3.83 -14.12 -17.93
N SER A 157 -4.97 -14.67 -17.52
CA SER A 157 -5.96 -15.24 -18.44
C SER A 157 -6.69 -14.14 -19.21
N GLU A 158 -7.39 -14.50 -20.32
CA GLU A 158 -8.19 -13.53 -21.08
C GLU A 158 -9.33 -12.93 -20.23
N ALA A 159 -9.98 -13.76 -19.41
CA ALA A 159 -11.03 -13.31 -18.50
C ALA A 159 -10.52 -12.31 -17.44
N GLU A 160 -9.35 -12.58 -16.86
CA GLU A 160 -8.70 -11.68 -15.92
C GLU A 160 -8.27 -10.37 -16.60
N MET A 161 -7.76 -10.43 -17.84
CA MET A 161 -7.39 -9.22 -18.58
C MET A 161 -8.60 -8.29 -18.76
N VAL A 162 -9.78 -8.85 -19.07
CA VAL A 162 -11.03 -8.09 -19.18
C VAL A 162 -11.45 -7.56 -17.82
N GLN A 163 -11.43 -8.40 -16.77
CA GLN A 163 -11.84 -8.03 -15.42
C GLN A 163 -10.98 -6.89 -14.86
N TYR A 164 -9.66 -6.97 -14.99
CA TYR A 164 -8.73 -5.96 -14.48
C TYR A 164 -8.88 -4.60 -15.16
N ASN A 165 -9.32 -4.59 -16.43
CA ASN A 165 -9.61 -3.35 -17.15
C ASN A 165 -11.05 -2.84 -16.97
N ALA A 166 -11.93 -3.64 -16.35
CA ALA A 166 -13.27 -3.22 -15.99
C ALA A 166 -13.34 -2.43 -14.68
N VAL A 167 -12.25 -2.29 -13.92
CA VAL A 167 -12.18 -1.51 -12.69
C VAL A 167 -11.35 -0.23 -12.88
N ASN A 168 -11.56 0.75 -12.00
CA ASN A 168 -10.64 1.87 -11.82
C ASN A 168 -9.71 1.60 -10.65
N TYR A 169 -8.50 2.17 -10.69
CA TYR A 169 -7.52 2.08 -9.62
C TYR A 169 -7.43 3.39 -8.85
N ASN A 170 -7.20 3.30 -7.54
CA ASN A 170 -7.10 4.47 -6.67
C ASN A 170 -5.67 5.05 -6.72
N VAL A 171 -5.36 5.75 -7.81
CA VAL A 171 -4.06 6.39 -8.04
C VAL A 171 -4.22 7.65 -8.91
N ASN A 172 -3.46 8.70 -8.60
CA ASN A 172 -3.40 9.91 -9.42
C ASN A 172 -2.00 10.13 -9.97
N TYR A 173 -1.93 10.34 -11.27
CA TYR A 173 -0.68 10.50 -12.00
C TYR A 173 -0.18 11.96 -11.98
N LEU A 174 1.12 12.14 -12.18
CA LEU A 174 1.74 13.46 -12.38
C LEU A 174 1.40 14.04 -13.77
N SER A 175 1.27 13.19 -14.76
CA SER A 175 0.95 13.54 -16.15
C SER A 175 0.16 12.42 -16.82
N ASN A 176 -0.28 12.67 -18.05
CA ASN A 176 -1.00 11.67 -18.85
C ASN A 176 -0.13 10.46 -19.27
N ASN A 177 1.19 10.58 -19.17
CA ASN A 177 2.14 9.53 -19.50
C ASN A 177 2.80 9.01 -18.23
N LEU A 178 2.49 7.76 -17.84
CA LEU A 178 3.15 7.09 -16.72
C LEU A 178 4.54 6.64 -17.17
N GLN A 179 5.58 7.19 -16.53
CA GLN A 179 6.96 6.74 -16.74
C GLN A 179 7.31 5.71 -15.65
N VAL A 180 7.69 4.50 -16.10
CA VAL A 180 8.06 3.39 -15.24
C VAL A 180 9.55 3.09 -15.41
N GLU A 181 10.31 3.14 -14.32
CA GLU A 181 11.73 2.75 -14.28
C GLU A 181 11.85 1.42 -13.53
N GLY A 182 12.14 0.35 -14.24
CA GLY A 182 12.05 -1.01 -13.71
C GLY A 182 10.59 -1.36 -13.41
N ASN A 183 10.24 -1.41 -12.12
CA ASN A 183 8.88 -1.64 -11.63
C ASN A 183 8.29 -0.43 -10.87
N ILE A 184 9.01 0.70 -10.82
CA ILE A 184 8.65 1.86 -10.01
C ILE A 184 8.24 3.04 -10.90
N ALA A 185 7.13 3.68 -10.56
CA ALA A 185 6.69 4.93 -11.18
C ALA A 185 6.55 6.04 -10.15
N LYS A 186 6.83 7.29 -10.54
CA LYS A 186 6.47 8.47 -9.72
C LYS A 186 5.03 8.85 -10.01
N ILE A 187 4.28 9.12 -8.94
CA ILE A 187 2.87 9.49 -9.01
C ILE A 187 2.59 10.73 -8.16
N ARG A 188 1.40 11.30 -8.32
CA ARG A 188 0.96 12.50 -7.56
C ARG A 188 0.39 12.11 -6.21
N HIS A 189 -0.60 11.22 -6.20
CA HIS A 189 -1.28 10.77 -4.98
C HIS A 189 -1.38 9.24 -5.01
N LEU A 190 -1.10 8.63 -3.88
CA LEU A 190 -1.26 7.21 -3.59
C LEU A 190 -2.30 7.05 -2.49
N ALA A 191 -3.20 6.10 -2.67
CA ALA A 191 -4.19 5.80 -1.64
C ALA A 191 -3.57 5.04 -0.46
N THR A 192 -4.02 5.34 0.73
CA THR A 192 -3.47 4.79 1.99
C THR A 192 -3.84 3.34 2.25
N GLY A 193 -4.78 2.75 1.51
CA GLY A 193 -5.14 1.33 1.70
C GLY A 193 -3.98 0.35 1.50
N PHE A 194 -2.88 0.77 0.82
CA PHE A 194 -1.63 0.02 0.75
C PHE A 194 -0.45 0.98 0.50
N MET A 195 -0.05 1.72 1.55
CA MET A 195 0.97 2.76 1.48
C MET A 195 2.03 2.58 2.56
N MET A 196 3.28 2.40 2.15
CA MET A 196 4.45 2.39 3.04
C MET A 196 5.07 3.77 3.13
N ILE A 197 5.44 4.16 4.37
CA ILE A 197 6.03 5.44 4.71
C ILE A 197 7.27 5.19 5.58
N GLN A 198 8.40 5.78 5.23
CA GLN A 198 9.58 5.75 6.09
C GLN A 198 9.45 6.76 7.23
N ARG A 199 9.94 6.41 8.42
CA ARG A 199 9.87 7.25 9.63
C ARG A 199 10.32 8.69 9.38
N HIS A 200 11.43 8.90 8.69
CA HIS A 200 11.97 10.23 8.44
C HIS A 200 11.02 11.17 7.68
N VAL A 201 10.09 10.63 6.90
CA VAL A 201 9.03 11.40 6.21
C VAL A 201 8.14 12.06 7.25
N ILE A 202 7.64 11.27 8.20
CA ILE A 202 6.75 11.74 9.27
C ILE A 202 7.48 12.78 10.16
N GLU A 203 8.74 12.51 10.53
CA GLU A 203 9.55 13.45 11.31
C GLU A 203 9.76 14.80 10.62
N LYS A 204 9.99 14.77 9.29
CA LYS A 204 10.07 16.00 8.49
C LYS A 204 8.74 16.73 8.42
N MET A 205 7.64 16.00 8.24
CA MET A 205 6.30 16.59 8.16
C MET A 205 5.85 17.20 9.50
N PHE A 206 6.17 16.59 10.64
CA PHE A 206 5.92 17.19 11.97
C PHE A 206 6.59 18.55 12.11
N LYS A 207 7.81 18.69 11.60
CA LYS A 207 8.54 19.97 11.63
C LYS A 207 7.98 20.99 10.65
N ALA A 208 7.51 20.54 9.48
CA ALA A 208 6.99 21.43 8.44
C ALA A 208 5.56 21.89 8.73
N PHE A 209 4.76 21.08 9.45
CA PHE A 209 3.35 21.33 9.74
C PHE A 209 3.05 21.32 11.25
N PRO A 210 3.73 22.14 12.08
CA PRO A 210 3.55 22.13 13.54
C PRO A 210 2.13 22.50 13.97
N SER A 211 1.40 23.25 13.17
CA SER A 211 0.01 23.65 13.43
C SER A 211 -0.99 22.48 13.32
N THR A 212 -0.56 21.33 12.78
CA THR A 212 -1.41 20.14 12.71
C THR A 212 -1.36 19.30 14.00
N LYS A 213 -0.57 19.70 14.99
CA LYS A 213 -0.52 19.02 16.28
C LYS A 213 -1.86 19.08 16.98
N PHE A 214 -2.32 17.96 17.55
CA PHE A 214 -3.57 17.87 18.29
C PHE A 214 -3.39 17.03 19.56
N VAL A 215 -4.41 17.04 20.42
CA VAL A 215 -4.53 16.16 21.59
C VAL A 215 -5.60 15.12 21.29
N ASP A 216 -5.35 13.87 21.61
CA ASP A 216 -6.33 12.80 21.46
C ASP A 216 -7.39 12.84 22.57
N ASP A 217 -8.58 13.33 22.24
CA ASP A 217 -9.72 13.45 23.15
C ASP A 217 -10.57 12.16 23.24
N ILE A 218 -10.24 11.11 22.48
CA ILE A 218 -10.98 9.85 22.47
C ILE A 218 -10.30 8.73 23.27
N ASN A 219 -9.19 9.03 23.92
CA ASN A 219 -8.41 8.12 24.76
C ASN A 219 -7.92 6.86 24.01
N PHE A 220 -7.56 7.00 22.73
CA PHE A 220 -6.91 5.94 21.96
C PHE A 220 -5.39 5.93 22.19
N LEU A 221 -4.81 7.13 22.39
CA LEU A 221 -3.37 7.31 22.61
C LEU A 221 -3.03 7.32 24.09
N GLU A 222 -1.93 6.66 24.46
CA GLU A 222 -1.32 6.82 25.77
C GLU A 222 -0.68 8.23 25.92
N PRO A 223 -0.44 8.72 27.13
CA PRO A 223 0.12 10.07 27.34
C PRO A 223 1.41 10.36 26.55
N ASN A 224 2.32 9.40 26.49
CA ASN A 224 3.58 9.51 25.73
C ASN A 224 3.40 9.44 24.22
N GLU A 225 2.30 8.87 23.73
CA GLU A 225 1.97 8.77 22.30
C GLU A 225 1.40 10.12 21.78
N ASN A 226 0.74 10.91 22.64
CA ASN A 226 0.22 12.23 22.31
C ASN A 226 1.30 13.22 21.84
N GLU A 227 2.56 13.00 22.18
CA GLU A 227 3.66 13.79 21.65
C GLU A 227 3.78 13.73 20.12
N PHE A 228 3.31 12.62 19.52
CA PHE A 228 3.35 12.34 18.10
C PHE A 228 1.99 12.53 17.39
N ALA A 229 0.99 13.10 18.08
CA ALA A 229 -0.34 13.33 17.52
C ALA A 229 -0.35 14.57 16.61
N TYR A 230 -0.27 14.34 15.30
CA TYR A 230 -0.33 15.38 14.24
C TYR A 230 -1.34 14.96 13.18
N ALA A 231 -2.25 15.84 12.82
CA ALA A 231 -3.26 15.64 11.78
C ALA A 231 -2.65 15.81 10.38
N LEU A 232 -1.70 14.94 10.03
CA LEU A 232 -1.08 14.92 8.69
C LEU A 232 -2.03 14.36 7.64
N PHE A 233 -2.86 13.40 8.03
CA PHE A 233 -3.99 12.88 7.26
C PHE A 233 -5.24 13.66 7.64
N ASP A 234 -5.59 14.65 6.83
CA ASP A 234 -6.71 15.53 7.07
C ASP A 234 -7.50 15.75 5.78
N CYS A 235 -8.77 16.07 5.88
CA CYS A 235 -9.60 16.39 4.72
C CYS A 235 -9.83 17.91 4.67
N GLY A 236 -9.79 18.47 3.48
CA GLY A 236 -9.99 19.91 3.35
C GLY A 236 -10.06 20.39 1.93
N VAL A 237 -10.31 21.70 1.79
CA VAL A 237 -10.33 22.40 0.51
C VAL A 237 -9.08 23.26 0.39
N GLU A 238 -8.27 23.02 -0.63
CA GLU A 238 -7.15 23.87 -1.02
C GLU A 238 -7.30 24.26 -2.50
N ASP A 239 -7.13 25.52 -2.81
CA ASP A 239 -7.23 26.09 -4.17
C ASP A 239 -8.52 25.69 -4.91
N GLY A 240 -9.64 25.59 -4.20
CA GLY A 240 -10.95 25.21 -4.74
C GLY A 240 -11.14 23.70 -4.97
N HIS A 241 -10.15 22.86 -4.64
CA HIS A 241 -10.22 21.40 -4.74
C HIS A 241 -10.38 20.77 -3.37
N TYR A 242 -11.30 19.79 -3.27
CA TYR A 242 -11.46 18.99 -2.07
C TYR A 242 -10.42 17.84 -2.07
N PHE A 243 -9.61 17.78 -1.03
CA PHE A 243 -8.66 16.71 -0.80
C PHE A 243 -9.17 15.74 0.27
N SER A 244 -9.17 14.45 -0.03
CA SER A 244 -9.29 13.39 0.96
C SER A 244 -8.02 13.33 1.83
N GLU A 245 -8.06 12.54 2.91
CA GLU A 245 -6.96 12.48 3.86
C GLU A 245 -5.64 11.98 3.24
N ASP A 246 -5.73 11.00 2.34
CA ASP A 246 -4.60 10.43 1.61
C ASP A 246 -4.03 11.43 0.58
N TRP A 247 -4.90 12.13 -0.14
CA TRP A 247 -4.45 13.17 -1.07
C TRP A 247 -3.83 14.36 -0.35
N MET A 248 -4.40 14.78 0.78
CA MET A 248 -3.86 15.89 1.59
C MET A 248 -2.47 15.54 2.13
N PHE A 249 -2.28 14.30 2.62
CA PHE A 249 -0.98 13.81 3.07
C PHE A 249 0.05 13.83 1.92
N CYS A 250 -0.32 13.31 0.77
CA CYS A 250 0.53 13.33 -0.43
C CYS A 250 0.85 14.75 -0.90
N GLN A 251 -0.15 15.64 -0.89
CA GLN A 251 0.03 17.04 -1.29
C GLN A 251 1.00 17.77 -0.35
N ARG A 252 0.85 17.58 0.96
CA ARG A 252 1.78 18.15 1.97
C ARG A 252 3.21 17.70 1.75
N TRP A 253 3.42 16.39 1.50
CA TRP A 253 4.74 15.85 1.19
C TRP A 253 5.30 16.41 -0.11
N GLY A 254 4.49 16.52 -1.16
CA GLY A 254 4.87 17.10 -2.45
C GLY A 254 5.27 18.57 -2.36
N LYS A 255 4.56 19.38 -1.53
CA LYS A 255 4.89 20.81 -1.26
C LYS A 255 6.28 20.98 -0.62
N MET A 256 6.78 19.96 0.07
CA MET A 256 8.14 19.91 0.63
C MET A 256 9.20 19.42 -0.38
N GLY A 257 8.85 19.19 -1.64
CA GLY A 257 9.71 18.62 -2.67
C GLY A 257 9.86 17.10 -2.60
N GLY A 258 9.02 16.43 -1.81
CA GLY A 258 9.00 14.98 -1.68
C GLY A 258 8.39 14.29 -2.88
N SER A 259 8.84 13.06 -3.15
CA SER A 259 8.30 12.20 -4.22
C SER A 259 7.52 11.03 -3.64
N ILE A 260 6.48 10.61 -4.34
CA ILE A 260 5.63 9.46 -4.03
C ILE A 260 5.77 8.46 -5.16
N TYR A 261 5.84 7.18 -4.80
CA TYR A 261 6.14 6.11 -5.73
C TYR A 261 5.05 5.03 -5.70
N LEU A 262 4.87 4.40 -6.85
CA LEU A 262 4.02 3.24 -7.07
C LEU A 262 4.88 2.09 -7.58
N ASP A 263 4.80 0.93 -6.97
CA ASP A 263 5.27 -0.31 -7.60
C ASP A 263 4.13 -0.89 -8.44
N VAL A 264 4.30 -0.83 -9.77
CA VAL A 264 3.25 -1.22 -10.73
C VAL A 264 3.02 -2.73 -10.81
N THR A 265 3.93 -3.52 -10.23
CA THR A 265 3.85 -5.00 -10.24
C THR A 265 3.09 -5.57 -9.06
N ILE A 266 2.74 -4.75 -8.07
CA ILE A 266 1.97 -5.17 -6.91
C ILE A 266 0.50 -5.34 -7.29
N ASN A 267 -0.01 -6.56 -7.16
CA ASN A 267 -1.38 -6.91 -7.43
C ASN A 267 -2.17 -7.00 -6.12
N LEU A 268 -3.17 -6.16 -5.98
CA LEU A 268 -4.00 -6.07 -4.79
C LEU A 268 -5.46 -6.40 -5.13
N ASN A 269 -6.15 -7.08 -4.20
CA ASN A 269 -7.60 -7.23 -4.29
C ASN A 269 -8.26 -6.37 -3.21
N HIS A 270 -9.46 -5.86 -3.51
CA HIS A 270 -10.23 -5.03 -2.61
C HIS A 270 -11.56 -5.72 -2.31
N THR A 271 -11.66 -6.31 -1.15
CA THR A 271 -12.83 -7.10 -0.72
C THR A 271 -13.99 -6.18 -0.30
N GLY A 272 -15.21 -6.53 -0.69
CA GLY A 272 -16.43 -5.84 -0.34
C GLY A 272 -17.59 -6.83 -0.28
N LEU A 273 -18.74 -6.47 -0.84
CA LEU A 273 -19.83 -7.43 -1.13
C LEU A 273 -19.38 -8.46 -2.18
N GLU A 274 -18.36 -8.10 -2.95
CA GLU A 274 -17.70 -8.87 -3.98
C GLU A 274 -16.17 -8.68 -3.84
N ASP A 275 -15.36 -9.64 -4.29
CA ASP A 275 -13.91 -9.52 -4.32
C ASP A 275 -13.47 -8.88 -5.65
N TYR A 276 -13.11 -7.60 -5.60
CA TYR A 276 -12.65 -6.85 -6.77
C TYR A 276 -11.17 -7.13 -7.01
N LYS A 277 -10.90 -8.07 -7.92
CA LYS A 277 -9.55 -8.49 -8.29
C LYS A 277 -8.87 -7.46 -9.16
N GLY A 278 -7.61 -7.20 -8.91
CA GLY A 278 -6.82 -6.24 -9.66
C GLY A 278 -5.41 -6.73 -9.96
N SER A 279 -4.96 -6.39 -11.16
CA SER A 279 -3.57 -6.38 -11.56
C SER A 279 -3.32 -5.05 -12.27
N TYR A 280 -2.70 -4.12 -11.58
CA TYR A 280 -2.49 -2.78 -12.12
C TYR A 280 -1.61 -2.83 -13.37
N VAL A 281 -0.55 -3.65 -13.35
CA VAL A 281 0.33 -3.83 -14.52
C VAL A 281 -0.40 -4.30 -15.77
N ALA A 282 -1.44 -5.14 -15.62
CA ALA A 282 -2.26 -5.61 -16.74
C ALA A 282 -3.13 -4.50 -17.37
N THR A 283 -3.24 -3.33 -16.76
CA THR A 283 -3.99 -2.19 -17.31
C THR A 283 -3.11 -1.20 -18.06
N ILE A 284 -1.81 -1.16 -17.75
CA ILE A 284 -0.86 -0.17 -18.32
C ILE A 284 0.04 -0.74 -19.43
N LEU A 285 0.32 -2.05 -19.43
CA LEU A 285 1.02 -2.74 -20.52
C LEU A 285 0.11 -2.95 -21.71
#